data_e4901aa636966b56baad07069b032763
#
_entry.id   e4901aa636966b56baad07069b032763
#
_cell.length_a   1.000
_cell.length_b   1.000
_cell.length_c   1.000
_cell.angle_alpha   90.00
_cell.angle_beta   90.00
_cell.angle_gamma   90.00
#
_symmetry.space_group_name_H-M   'P 1'
#
loop_
_entity.id
_entity.type
_entity.pdbx_description
1 polymer ?
#
loop_
_entity_poly.entity_id
_entity_poly.type
_entity_poly.pdbx_seq_one_letter_code
_entity_poly.pdbx_strand_id
1 'polypeptide(L)'
;MDLSFKPEHETFRDEVRKFLKDELTEELLEAGKLTASVFSEVEFSSKWHKILYKKGWIGASWPEEYGGTGWDDMQRYIFRSECASAGTPSPTAMGLAMVGPVLMKHGTQKQKDFYLPRILSGEDFWCQGYSEPGSGSDLASLQCKAVRDGDHYLVNGTKIWTTH
;
A
#
# COMPACT_ATOMS: atom_id res chain seq x y z
N MET A 1 12.50 11.73 -29.58
CA MET A 1 12.27 10.66 -28.56
C MET A 1 10.91 10.08 -28.86
N ASP A 2 10.82 8.79 -29.14
CA ASP A 2 9.53 8.12 -29.33
C ASP A 2 8.98 7.75 -27.95
N LEU A 3 7.79 8.27 -27.61
CA LEU A 3 7.08 8.03 -26.35
C LEU A 3 5.87 7.10 -26.56
N SER A 4 5.72 6.49 -27.72
CA SER A 4 4.65 5.54 -27.98
C SER A 4 4.85 4.27 -27.15
N PHE A 5 3.72 3.71 -26.71
CA PHE A 5 3.74 2.41 -26.05
C PHE A 5 3.96 1.31 -27.08
N LYS A 6 4.64 0.25 -26.69
CA LYS A 6 4.74 -0.97 -27.50
C LYS A 6 3.38 -1.68 -27.56
N PRO A 7 3.14 -2.51 -28.59
CA PRO A 7 1.86 -3.24 -28.70
C PRO A 7 1.48 -4.06 -27.46
N GLU A 8 2.46 -4.69 -26.78
CA GLU A 8 2.23 -5.42 -25.54
C GLU A 8 1.76 -4.53 -24.40
N HIS A 9 2.27 -3.29 -24.32
CA HIS A 9 1.86 -2.32 -23.31
C HIS A 9 0.46 -1.75 -23.60
N GLU A 10 0.10 -1.58 -24.87
CA GLU A 10 -1.29 -1.20 -25.25
C GLU A 10 -2.28 -2.30 -24.89
N THR A 11 -1.95 -3.55 -25.16
CA THR A 11 -2.76 -4.71 -24.77
C THR A 11 -2.95 -4.77 -23.26
N PHE A 12 -1.89 -4.54 -22.49
CA PHE A 12 -1.95 -4.48 -21.04
C PHE A 12 -2.81 -3.31 -20.56
N ARG A 13 -2.69 -2.15 -21.20
CA ARG A 13 -3.53 -0.98 -20.88
C ARG A 13 -4.99 -1.26 -21.06
N ASP A 14 -5.36 -1.94 -22.16
CA ASP A 14 -6.74 -2.32 -22.43
C ASP A 14 -7.25 -3.34 -21.39
N GLU A 15 -6.40 -4.28 -20.95
CA GLU A 15 -6.72 -5.18 -19.83
C GLU A 15 -7.01 -4.40 -18.54
N VAL A 16 -6.16 -3.44 -18.19
CA VAL A 16 -6.35 -2.59 -17.00
C VAL A 16 -7.65 -1.80 -17.09
N ARG A 17 -7.94 -1.17 -18.23
CA ARG A 17 -9.18 -0.41 -18.46
C ARG A 17 -10.41 -1.28 -18.33
N LYS A 18 -10.35 -2.48 -18.92
CA LYS A 18 -11.45 -3.44 -18.80
C LYS A 18 -11.67 -3.83 -17.34
N PHE A 19 -10.62 -4.18 -16.62
CA PHE A 19 -10.69 -4.51 -15.19
C PHE A 19 -11.29 -3.36 -14.38
N LEU A 20 -10.82 -2.13 -14.58
CA LEU A 20 -11.36 -0.96 -13.88
C LEU A 20 -12.85 -0.76 -14.18
N LYS A 21 -13.26 -0.91 -15.44
CA LYS A 21 -14.67 -0.80 -15.84
C LYS A 21 -15.55 -1.86 -15.18
N ASP A 22 -15.02 -3.09 -15.03
CA ASP A 22 -15.78 -4.23 -14.50
C ASP A 22 -15.87 -4.21 -12.96
N GLU A 23 -14.83 -3.70 -12.26
CA GLU A 23 -14.69 -3.82 -10.81
C GLU A 23 -14.92 -2.51 -10.02
N LEU A 24 -14.84 -1.35 -10.67
CA LEU A 24 -15.13 -0.07 -10.01
C LEU A 24 -16.64 0.14 -9.91
N THR A 25 -17.16 -0.07 -8.71
CA THR A 25 -18.55 0.24 -8.39
C THR A 25 -18.77 1.76 -8.31
N GLU A 26 -20.03 2.18 -8.44
CA GLU A 26 -20.42 3.60 -8.31
C GLU A 26 -20.01 4.15 -6.93
N GLU A 27 -20.13 3.36 -5.88
CA GLU A 27 -19.69 3.67 -4.51
C GLU A 27 -18.18 3.97 -4.43
N LEU A 28 -17.34 3.13 -5.06
CA LEU A 28 -15.89 3.33 -5.07
C LEU A 28 -15.48 4.55 -5.91
N LEU A 29 -16.18 4.82 -7.01
CA LEU A 29 -15.97 6.00 -7.83
C LEU A 29 -16.31 7.29 -7.07
N GLU A 30 -17.44 7.32 -6.37
CA GLU A 30 -17.80 8.47 -5.54
C GLU A 30 -16.80 8.68 -4.39
N ALA A 31 -16.38 7.62 -3.72
CA ALA A 31 -15.34 7.70 -2.70
C ALA A 31 -14.01 8.26 -3.26
N GLY A 32 -13.61 7.84 -4.45
CA GLY A 32 -12.42 8.38 -5.13
C GLY A 32 -12.53 9.88 -5.41
N LYS A 33 -13.69 10.35 -5.91
CA LYS A 33 -13.95 11.77 -6.17
C LYS A 33 -13.92 12.62 -4.90
N LEU A 34 -14.41 12.08 -3.79
CA LEU A 34 -14.46 12.79 -2.50
C LEU A 34 -13.13 12.76 -1.74
N THR A 35 -12.15 12.01 -2.21
CA THR A 35 -10.83 11.93 -1.58
C THR A 35 -10.07 13.23 -1.80
N ALA A 36 -9.97 14.05 -0.76
CA ALA A 36 -9.24 15.33 -0.78
C ALA A 36 -7.74 15.19 -0.50
N SER A 37 -7.25 13.99 -0.27
CA SER A 37 -5.86 13.70 0.08
C SER A 37 -5.35 12.46 -0.66
N VAL A 38 -4.10 12.07 -0.39
CA VAL A 38 -3.52 10.83 -0.93
C VAL A 38 -4.07 9.55 -0.28
N PHE A 39 -4.87 9.70 0.76
CA PHE A 39 -5.49 8.59 1.48
C PHE A 39 -7.01 8.65 1.33
N SER A 40 -7.60 7.55 0.92
CA SER A 40 -9.06 7.36 0.92
C SER A 40 -9.51 6.91 2.31
N GLU A 41 -10.80 7.07 2.60
CA GLU A 41 -11.41 6.51 3.80
C GLU A 41 -11.10 5.00 3.92
N VAL A 42 -10.85 4.54 5.15
CA VAL A 42 -10.38 3.17 5.43
C VAL A 42 -11.30 2.10 4.84
N GLU A 43 -12.60 2.33 4.88
CA GLU A 43 -13.59 1.40 4.33
C GLU A 43 -13.38 1.18 2.82
N PHE A 44 -13.26 2.26 2.05
CA PHE A 44 -13.10 2.20 0.59
C PHE A 44 -11.70 1.74 0.19
N SER A 45 -10.68 2.19 0.93
CA SER A 45 -9.30 1.69 0.77
C SER A 45 -9.25 0.17 0.94
N SER A 46 -9.91 -0.36 1.96
CA SER A 46 -9.94 -1.80 2.24
C SER A 46 -10.75 -2.58 1.21
N LYS A 47 -11.89 -2.04 0.74
CA LYS A 47 -12.68 -2.65 -0.34
C LYS A 47 -11.86 -2.75 -1.62
N TRP A 48 -11.26 -1.65 -2.04
CA TRP A 48 -10.44 -1.60 -3.25
C TRP A 48 -9.19 -2.49 -3.13
N HIS A 49 -8.53 -2.48 -2.00
CA HIS A 49 -7.40 -3.37 -1.70
C HIS A 49 -7.75 -4.84 -1.92
N LYS A 50 -8.89 -5.30 -1.41
CA LYS A 50 -9.35 -6.69 -1.58
C LYS A 50 -9.67 -7.04 -3.03
N ILE A 51 -10.22 -6.12 -3.81
CA ILE A 51 -10.47 -6.30 -5.24
C ILE A 51 -9.13 -6.49 -5.98
N LEU A 52 -8.15 -5.63 -5.72
CA LEU A 52 -6.81 -5.74 -6.29
C LEU A 52 -6.10 -7.03 -5.85
N TYR A 53 -6.24 -7.42 -4.58
CA TYR A 53 -5.68 -8.68 -4.08
C TYR A 53 -6.26 -9.89 -4.81
N LYS A 54 -7.58 -9.95 -4.97
CA LYS A 54 -8.29 -11.03 -5.69
C LYS A 54 -7.84 -11.13 -7.16
N LYS A 55 -7.55 -10.00 -7.80
CA LYS A 55 -6.99 -9.95 -9.15
C LYS A 55 -5.50 -10.34 -9.19
N GLY A 56 -4.80 -10.34 -8.05
CA GLY A 56 -3.34 -10.54 -7.97
C GLY A 56 -2.52 -9.29 -8.30
N TRP A 57 -3.12 -8.10 -8.28
CA TRP A 57 -2.50 -6.85 -8.68
C TRP A 57 -2.10 -5.91 -7.53
N ILE A 58 -2.44 -6.28 -6.31
CA ILE A 58 -2.15 -5.45 -5.12
C ILE A 58 -0.65 -5.27 -4.89
N GLY A 59 0.15 -6.31 -5.16
CA GLY A 59 1.60 -6.30 -5.03
C GLY A 59 2.34 -5.76 -6.25
N ALA A 60 1.77 -4.82 -7.01
CA ALA A 60 2.31 -4.32 -8.28
C ALA A 60 3.78 -3.86 -8.24
N SER A 61 4.27 -3.41 -7.10
CA SER A 61 5.66 -2.96 -6.90
C SER A 61 6.52 -3.94 -6.10
N TRP A 62 5.97 -5.07 -5.67
CA TRP A 62 6.69 -6.05 -4.88
C TRP A 62 7.45 -7.04 -5.78
N PRO A 63 8.56 -7.63 -5.29
CA PRO A 63 9.19 -8.77 -5.95
C PRO A 63 8.22 -9.96 -6.06
N GLU A 64 8.33 -10.74 -7.14
CA GLU A 64 7.47 -11.91 -7.38
C GLU A 64 7.55 -12.94 -6.24
N GLU A 65 8.74 -13.14 -5.68
CA GLU A 65 8.96 -14.06 -4.54
C GLU A 65 8.12 -13.72 -3.29
N TYR A 66 7.65 -12.47 -3.18
CA TYR A 66 6.78 -12.00 -2.10
C TYR A 66 5.35 -11.69 -2.56
N GLY A 67 4.95 -12.21 -3.72
CA GLY A 67 3.60 -12.04 -4.24
C GLY A 67 3.42 -10.80 -5.13
N GLY A 68 4.51 -10.27 -5.67
CA GLY A 68 4.48 -9.22 -6.68
C GLY A 68 4.04 -9.71 -8.05
N THR A 69 3.71 -8.78 -8.94
CA THR A 69 3.15 -9.07 -10.27
C THR A 69 4.19 -9.41 -11.34
N GLY A 70 5.47 -9.19 -11.08
CA GLY A 70 6.52 -9.31 -12.10
C GLY A 70 6.47 -8.27 -13.22
N TRP A 71 5.61 -7.26 -13.11
CA TRP A 71 5.46 -6.23 -14.14
C TRP A 71 6.73 -5.42 -14.35
N ASP A 72 6.98 -5.03 -15.59
CA ASP A 72 8.00 -4.05 -15.93
C ASP A 72 7.61 -2.63 -15.48
N ASP A 73 8.52 -1.68 -15.62
CA ASP A 73 8.29 -0.30 -15.20
C ASP A 73 7.15 0.36 -15.99
N MET A 74 7.00 0.00 -17.27
CA MET A 74 5.95 0.56 -18.11
C MET A 74 4.58 0.03 -17.73
N GLN A 75 4.46 -1.27 -17.43
CA GLN A 75 3.23 -1.86 -16.94
C GLN A 75 2.81 -1.25 -15.60
N ARG A 76 3.77 -1.05 -14.67
CA ARG A 76 3.51 -0.36 -13.40
C ARG A 76 3.05 1.09 -13.60
N TYR A 77 3.66 1.80 -14.54
CA TYR A 77 3.24 3.15 -14.91
C TYR A 77 1.83 3.17 -15.49
N ILE A 78 1.53 2.31 -16.45
CA ILE A 78 0.20 2.18 -17.07
C ILE A 78 -0.85 1.91 -16.01
N PHE A 79 -0.63 0.90 -15.17
CA PHE A 79 -1.57 0.55 -14.10
C PHE A 79 -1.88 1.74 -13.19
N ARG A 80 -0.85 2.43 -12.70
CA ARG A 80 -1.02 3.60 -11.82
C ARG A 80 -1.74 4.75 -12.53
N SER A 81 -1.38 5.02 -13.77
CA SER A 81 -1.98 6.09 -14.56
C SER A 81 -3.46 5.83 -14.86
N GLU A 82 -3.81 4.61 -15.24
CA GLU A 82 -5.20 4.24 -15.52
C GLU A 82 -6.03 4.22 -14.22
N CYS A 83 -5.50 3.73 -13.09
CA CYS A 83 -6.16 3.83 -11.79
C CYS A 83 -6.42 5.29 -11.39
N ALA A 84 -5.41 6.16 -11.52
CA ALA A 84 -5.55 7.59 -11.21
C ALA A 84 -6.58 8.28 -12.13
N SER A 85 -6.55 7.97 -13.43
CA SER A 85 -7.50 8.52 -14.41
C SER A 85 -8.94 8.05 -14.16
N ALA A 86 -9.11 6.82 -13.70
CA ALA A 86 -10.41 6.27 -13.35
C ALA A 86 -10.93 6.76 -11.98
N GLY A 87 -10.10 7.43 -11.18
CA GLY A 87 -10.48 7.93 -9.85
C GLY A 87 -10.65 6.82 -8.82
N THR A 88 -9.80 5.79 -8.84
CA THR A 88 -9.88 4.70 -7.86
C THR A 88 -9.53 5.20 -6.46
N PRO A 89 -10.11 4.61 -5.39
CA PRO A 89 -9.58 4.81 -4.05
C PRO A 89 -8.12 4.34 -3.95
N SER A 90 -7.34 4.95 -3.07
CA SER A 90 -5.99 4.46 -2.76
C SER A 90 -6.09 3.18 -1.92
N PRO A 91 -5.36 2.10 -2.24
CA PRO A 91 -5.28 0.95 -1.35
C PRO A 91 -4.55 1.29 -0.04
N THR A 92 -4.60 0.40 0.94
CA THR A 92 -3.94 0.60 2.24
C THR A 92 -2.42 0.68 2.09
N ALA A 93 -1.88 1.91 2.10
CA ALA A 93 -0.50 2.17 1.70
C ALA A 93 0.55 1.78 2.74
N MET A 94 0.25 1.90 4.05
CA MET A 94 1.26 1.72 5.11
C MET A 94 1.85 0.31 5.11
N GLY A 95 1.01 -0.72 4.93
CA GLY A 95 1.46 -2.10 4.77
C GLY A 95 2.27 -2.30 3.50
N LEU A 96 1.70 -1.89 2.36
CA LEU A 96 2.25 -2.17 1.03
C LEU A 96 3.54 -1.41 0.70
N ALA A 97 3.57 -0.10 1.00
CA ALA A 97 4.64 0.79 0.58
C ALA A 97 5.69 1.09 1.65
N MET A 98 5.37 0.84 2.93
CA MET A 98 6.25 1.18 4.05
C MET A 98 6.78 -0.07 4.75
N VAL A 99 5.96 -0.79 5.51
CA VAL A 99 6.44 -1.91 6.34
C VAL A 99 6.79 -3.14 5.51
N GLY A 100 6.06 -3.44 4.43
CA GLY A 100 6.35 -4.58 3.55
C GLY A 100 7.79 -4.57 3.04
N PRO A 101 8.26 -3.50 2.36
CA PRO A 101 9.66 -3.38 1.94
C PRO A 101 10.68 -3.51 3.07
N VAL A 102 10.37 -2.99 4.26
CA VAL A 102 11.25 -3.14 5.44
C VAL A 102 11.34 -4.60 5.87
N LEU A 103 10.21 -5.29 5.92
CA LEU A 103 10.17 -6.72 6.26
C LEU A 103 10.92 -7.58 5.23
N MET A 104 10.73 -7.31 3.93
CA MET A 104 11.44 -8.01 2.86
C MET A 104 12.95 -7.89 3.01
N LYS A 105 13.44 -6.70 3.36
CA LYS A 105 14.87 -6.42 3.48
C LYS A 105 15.49 -6.86 4.81
N HIS A 106 14.78 -6.66 5.92
CA HIS A 106 15.36 -6.77 7.26
C HIS A 106 14.64 -7.76 8.17
N GLY A 107 13.45 -8.22 7.80
CA GLY A 107 12.66 -9.18 8.59
C GLY A 107 13.31 -10.58 8.62
N THR A 108 13.11 -11.28 9.73
CA THR A 108 13.38 -12.71 9.80
C THR A 108 12.44 -13.48 8.88
N GLN A 109 12.81 -14.71 8.48
CA GLN A 109 11.93 -15.53 7.63
C GLN A 109 10.55 -15.70 8.27
N LYS A 110 10.49 -15.99 9.58
CA LYS A 110 9.23 -16.11 10.32
C LYS A 110 8.35 -14.85 10.24
N GLN A 111 8.96 -13.66 10.29
CA GLN A 111 8.23 -12.40 10.14
C GLN A 111 7.72 -12.22 8.70
N LYS A 112 8.54 -12.54 7.71
CA LYS A 112 8.14 -12.47 6.29
C LYS A 112 6.96 -13.41 6.01
N ASP A 113 7.08 -14.67 6.42
CA ASP A 113 6.05 -15.69 6.19
C ASP A 113 4.72 -15.34 6.86
N PHE A 114 4.77 -14.66 8.00
CA PHE A 114 3.58 -14.28 8.74
C PHE A 114 2.95 -12.99 8.21
N TYR A 115 3.73 -11.91 8.05
CA TYR A 115 3.17 -10.59 7.78
C TYR A 115 2.97 -10.28 6.29
N LEU A 116 3.87 -10.69 5.40
CA LEU A 116 3.77 -10.29 3.99
C LEU A 116 2.49 -10.77 3.31
N PRO A 117 2.05 -12.04 3.48
CA PRO A 117 0.76 -12.47 2.93
C PRO A 117 -0.43 -11.71 3.50
N ARG A 118 -0.39 -11.35 4.79
CA ARG A 118 -1.46 -10.62 5.49
C ARG A 118 -1.54 -9.16 5.04
N ILE A 119 -0.39 -8.55 4.72
CA ILE A 119 -0.33 -7.22 4.10
C ILE A 119 -0.97 -7.26 2.71
N LEU A 120 -0.63 -8.24 1.88
CA LEU A 120 -1.21 -8.38 0.53
C LEU A 120 -2.71 -8.65 0.57
N SER A 121 -3.17 -9.53 1.46
CA SER A 121 -4.61 -9.84 1.59
C SER A 121 -5.44 -8.70 2.20
N GLY A 122 -4.78 -7.74 2.87
CA GLY A 122 -5.46 -6.69 3.62
C GLY A 122 -6.12 -7.21 4.90
N GLU A 123 -5.64 -8.34 5.44
CA GLU A 123 -6.07 -8.87 6.74
C GLU A 123 -5.54 -8.00 7.88
N ASP A 124 -4.30 -7.51 7.75
CA ASP A 124 -3.69 -6.59 8.70
C ASP A 124 -3.78 -5.15 8.20
N PHE A 125 -4.26 -4.27 9.07
CA PHE A 125 -4.24 -2.83 8.83
C PHE A 125 -3.05 -2.20 9.55
N TRP A 126 -2.26 -1.42 8.83
CA TRP A 126 -1.02 -0.81 9.33
C TRP A 126 -1.14 0.70 9.43
N CYS A 127 -0.63 1.25 10.52
CA CYS A 127 -0.52 2.70 10.71
C CYS A 127 0.93 3.10 10.98
N GLN A 128 1.21 4.40 10.85
CA GLN A 128 2.52 4.98 11.11
C GLN A 128 2.50 5.77 12.42
N GLY A 129 3.26 5.31 13.43
CA GLY A 129 3.40 5.99 14.72
C GLY A 129 4.79 6.61 14.88
N TYR A 130 5.06 7.76 14.25
CA TYR A 130 6.34 8.48 14.37
C TYR A 130 6.23 9.63 15.35
N SER A 131 5.40 10.64 15.06
CA SER A 131 5.29 11.88 15.80
C SER A 131 4.82 11.66 17.24
N GLU A 132 5.31 12.53 18.12
CA GLU A 132 4.91 12.64 19.54
C GLU A 132 4.42 14.05 19.81
N PRO A 133 3.70 14.31 20.92
CA PRO A 133 3.21 15.65 21.24
C PRO A 133 4.31 16.72 21.24
N GLY A 134 5.53 16.35 21.59
CA GLY A 134 6.70 17.25 21.61
C GLY A 134 7.67 17.09 20.44
N SER A 135 7.40 16.21 19.48
CA SER A 135 8.35 15.80 18.45
C SER A 135 7.65 15.47 17.13
N GLY A 136 7.93 16.27 16.11
CA GLY A 136 7.46 16.03 14.74
C GLY A 136 8.63 16.01 13.77
N SER A 137 8.92 17.15 13.11
CA SER A 137 10.04 17.28 12.18
C SER A 137 11.40 16.99 12.82
N ASP A 138 11.56 17.34 14.10
CA ASP A 138 12.70 16.91 14.90
C ASP A 138 12.47 15.49 15.45
N LEU A 139 12.66 14.51 14.57
CA LEU A 139 12.48 13.09 14.92
C LEU A 139 13.50 12.59 15.96
N ALA A 140 14.67 13.26 16.06
CA ALA A 140 15.71 12.91 17.02
C ALA A 140 15.30 13.19 18.48
N SER A 141 14.31 14.04 18.71
CA SER A 141 13.80 14.38 20.04
C SER A 141 12.73 13.43 20.58
N LEU A 142 12.45 12.31 19.91
CA LEU A 142 11.47 11.30 20.35
C LEU A 142 11.76 10.79 21.77
N GLN A 143 10.73 10.69 22.59
CA GLN A 143 10.79 10.27 23.99
C GLN A 143 10.27 8.86 24.23
N CYS A 144 9.46 8.32 23.30
CA CYS A 144 8.93 6.96 23.42
C CYS A 144 10.08 5.96 23.47
N LYS A 145 10.09 5.12 24.50
CA LYS A 145 11.17 4.17 24.78
C LYS A 145 10.62 2.74 24.74
N ALA A 146 11.41 1.85 24.18
CA ALA A 146 11.21 0.41 24.24
C ALA A 146 12.36 -0.19 25.08
N VAL A 147 12.06 -0.66 26.28
CA VAL A 147 13.04 -1.25 27.21
C VAL A 147 12.86 -2.77 27.15
N ARG A 148 13.96 -3.48 26.94
CA ARG A 148 13.93 -4.94 26.90
C ARG A 148 13.64 -5.51 28.28
N ASP A 149 12.68 -6.43 28.36
CA ASP A 149 12.31 -7.17 29.56
C ASP A 149 12.13 -8.66 29.20
N GLY A 150 13.20 -9.44 29.41
CA GLY A 150 13.24 -10.85 29.01
C GLY A 150 13.14 -11.06 27.50
N ASP A 151 12.06 -11.70 27.06
CA ASP A 151 11.74 -12.04 25.66
C ASP A 151 10.82 -11.03 24.97
N HIS A 152 10.43 -9.95 25.66
CA HIS A 152 9.56 -8.89 25.15
C HIS A 152 10.16 -7.50 25.40
N TYR A 153 9.46 -6.46 24.93
CA TYR A 153 9.79 -5.06 25.17
C TYR A 153 8.64 -4.37 25.90
N LEU A 154 8.99 -3.62 26.93
CA LEU A 154 8.08 -2.70 27.58
C LEU A 154 8.15 -1.35 26.85
N VAL A 155 7.05 -0.92 26.22
CA VAL A 155 6.99 0.32 25.43
C VAL A 155 6.22 1.35 26.22
N ASN A 156 6.84 2.53 26.47
CA ASN A 156 6.23 3.65 27.16
C ASN A 156 6.39 4.92 26.32
N GLY A 157 5.29 5.61 26.08
CA GLY A 157 5.23 6.85 25.33
C GLY A 157 3.86 7.10 24.71
N THR A 158 3.71 8.25 24.08
CA THR A 158 2.48 8.66 23.38
C THR A 158 2.83 9.05 21.96
N LYS A 159 2.13 8.47 20.99
CA LYS A 159 2.22 8.86 19.59
C LYS A 159 1.01 9.72 19.22
N ILE A 160 1.20 10.63 18.26
CA ILE A 160 0.16 11.55 17.78
C ILE A 160 0.21 11.64 16.25
N TRP A 161 -0.92 12.03 15.64
CA TRP A 161 -1.06 12.18 14.20
C TRP A 161 -0.64 10.91 13.43
N THR A 162 -1.02 9.78 13.99
CA THR A 162 -0.81 8.49 13.31
C THR A 162 -1.56 8.50 11.98
N THR A 163 -0.86 8.25 10.90
CA THR A 163 -1.47 8.14 9.58
C THR A 163 -2.16 6.79 9.48
N HIS A 164 -3.48 6.81 9.46
CA HIS A 164 -4.45 5.72 9.57
C HIS A 164 -4.43 4.91 10.87
#